data_dfa9f3ce23d725d49060f42fadcbfa10
#
_entry.id   dfa9f3ce23d725d49060f42fadcbfa10
#
_cell.length_a   1.000
_cell.length_b   1.000
_cell.length_c   1.000
_cell.angle_alpha   90.00
_cell.angle_beta   90.00
_cell.angle_gamma   90.00
#
_symmetry.space_group_name_H-M   'P 1'
#
loop_
_entity.id
_entity.type
_entity.pdbx_description
1 polymer ?
#
loop_
_entity_poly.entity_id
_entity_poly.type
_entity_poly.pdbx_seq_one_letter_code
_entity_poly.pdbx_strand_id
1 'polypeptide(L)'
;MTNLIAYAQNFVSFLLDKLTEKEIANIKTIILFGSVAREEATKGSDVDIFIDIYKEDAPLAKKIWRTREEFNDSIFWKSYWRLFGIQNEIKPIVGQLEYWKDIKASIIANGITLYGKYSAKASGKNFVLFSWEKIRPESRRVWLSKVLYGYNYAGKNYKGMLDIYSGKKISTNCVLIPIESYRAFLKKFRQAKISVKISHISLL
;
A
#
# COMPACT_ATOMS: atom_id res chain seq x y z
N MET A 1 19.57 -18.74 -0.30
CA MET A 1 18.12 -18.94 -0.12
C MET A 1 17.46 -18.77 -1.47
N THR A 2 16.76 -19.77 -1.95
CA THR A 2 16.08 -19.70 -3.24
C THR A 2 14.84 -18.82 -3.07
N ASN A 3 14.69 -17.82 -3.91
CA ASN A 3 13.68 -16.78 -3.73
C ASN A 3 12.30 -17.28 -4.16
N LEU A 4 11.53 -17.92 -3.26
CA LEU A 4 10.17 -18.38 -3.51
C LEU A 4 9.20 -17.25 -3.86
N ILE A 5 9.49 -16.01 -3.45
CA ILE A 5 8.73 -14.83 -3.88
C ILE A 5 8.90 -14.61 -5.38
N ALA A 6 10.13 -14.69 -5.89
CA ALA A 6 10.39 -14.57 -7.32
C ALA A 6 9.73 -15.71 -8.12
N TYR A 7 9.69 -16.92 -7.56
CA TYR A 7 8.98 -18.05 -8.14
C TYR A 7 7.47 -17.79 -8.22
N ALA A 8 6.87 -17.29 -7.14
CA ALA A 8 5.46 -16.89 -7.12
C ALA A 8 5.16 -15.76 -8.12
N GLN A 9 6.02 -14.73 -8.21
CA GLN A 9 5.88 -13.64 -9.18
C GLN A 9 5.93 -14.15 -10.62
N ASN A 10 6.78 -15.15 -10.88
CA ASN A 10 6.93 -15.73 -12.19
C ASN A 10 5.66 -16.50 -12.62
N PHE A 11 5.07 -17.27 -11.69
CA PHE A 11 3.76 -17.89 -11.92
C PHE A 11 2.68 -16.83 -12.18
N VAL A 12 2.63 -15.74 -11.41
CA VAL A 12 1.64 -14.68 -11.62
C VAL A 12 1.80 -14.02 -13.00
N SER A 13 3.03 -13.77 -13.43
CA SER A 13 3.28 -13.26 -14.78
C SER A 13 2.79 -14.21 -15.86
N PHE A 14 3.09 -15.51 -15.72
CA PHE A 14 2.59 -16.55 -16.64
C PHE A 14 1.07 -16.64 -16.64
N LEU A 15 0.44 -16.55 -15.46
CA LEU A 15 -1.02 -16.57 -15.33
C LEU A 15 -1.64 -15.36 -16.07
N LEU A 16 -1.15 -14.16 -15.84
CA LEU A 16 -1.69 -12.94 -16.46
C LEU A 16 -1.58 -12.97 -18.00
N ASP A 17 -0.52 -13.60 -18.55
CA ASP A 17 -0.37 -13.78 -20.00
C ASP A 17 -1.46 -14.71 -20.60
N LYS A 18 -1.97 -15.66 -19.82
CA LYS A 18 -3.02 -16.61 -20.24
C LYS A 18 -4.44 -16.08 -20.08
N LEU A 19 -4.63 -15.02 -19.32
CA LEU A 19 -5.94 -14.45 -19.05
C LEU A 19 -6.32 -13.39 -20.09
N THR A 20 -7.60 -13.32 -20.40
CA THR A 20 -8.17 -12.23 -21.20
C THR A 20 -8.29 -10.95 -20.39
N GLU A 21 -8.39 -9.81 -21.07
CA GLU A 21 -8.59 -8.49 -20.39
C GLU A 21 -9.80 -8.49 -19.46
N LYS A 22 -10.89 -9.18 -19.85
CA LYS A 22 -12.11 -9.30 -19.04
C LYS A 22 -11.87 -10.11 -17.77
N GLU A 23 -11.12 -11.20 -17.85
CA GLU A 23 -10.75 -12.02 -16.69
C GLU A 23 -9.81 -11.26 -15.76
N ILE A 24 -8.81 -10.56 -16.31
CA ILE A 24 -7.91 -9.68 -15.54
C ILE A 24 -8.70 -8.53 -14.86
N ALA A 25 -9.71 -7.99 -15.55
CA ALA A 25 -10.55 -6.94 -14.95
C ALA A 25 -11.38 -7.43 -13.76
N ASN A 26 -11.67 -8.73 -13.66
CA ASN A 26 -12.34 -9.34 -12.51
C ASN A 26 -11.39 -9.59 -11.32
N ILE A 27 -10.06 -9.51 -11.51
CA ILE A 27 -9.08 -9.68 -10.43
C ILE A 27 -8.86 -8.33 -9.74
N LYS A 28 -9.10 -8.27 -8.43
CA LYS A 28 -8.76 -7.12 -7.59
C LYS A 28 -7.26 -7.08 -7.27
N THR A 29 -6.77 -8.22 -6.75
CA THR A 29 -5.37 -8.35 -6.34
C THR A 29 -4.98 -9.83 -6.29
N ILE A 30 -3.69 -10.12 -6.44
CA ILE A 30 -3.09 -11.44 -6.24
C ILE A 30 -2.07 -11.29 -5.12
N ILE A 31 -2.19 -12.10 -4.08
CA ILE A 31 -1.44 -11.97 -2.83
C ILE A 31 -0.79 -13.30 -2.47
N LEU A 32 0.51 -13.27 -2.25
CA LEU A 32 1.25 -14.38 -1.63
C LEU A 32 1.03 -14.30 -0.12
N PHE A 33 0.71 -15.43 0.50
CA PHE A 33 0.52 -15.54 1.94
C PHE A 33 1.11 -16.84 2.50
N GLY A 34 0.82 -17.18 3.74
CA GLY A 34 1.34 -18.41 4.35
C GLY A 34 2.81 -18.34 4.74
N SER A 35 3.47 -19.50 4.78
CA SER A 35 4.85 -19.63 5.28
C SER A 35 5.88 -18.89 4.42
N VAL A 36 5.68 -18.82 3.11
CA VAL A 36 6.57 -18.08 2.20
C VAL A 36 6.54 -16.59 2.48
N ALA A 37 5.36 -16.03 2.70
CA ALA A 37 5.21 -14.61 3.00
C ALA A 37 5.77 -14.23 4.38
N ARG A 38 5.78 -15.18 5.34
CA ARG A 38 6.37 -15.01 6.67
C ARG A 38 7.86 -15.32 6.76
N GLU A 39 8.49 -15.66 5.63
CA GLU A 39 9.90 -16.10 5.55
C GLU A 39 10.21 -17.37 6.37
N GLU A 40 9.20 -18.18 6.66
CA GLU A 40 9.28 -19.43 7.43
C GLU A 40 9.30 -20.68 6.52
N ALA A 41 9.32 -20.49 5.21
CA ALA A 41 9.20 -21.58 4.25
C ALA A 41 10.41 -22.52 4.28
N THR A 42 10.13 -23.82 4.17
CA THR A 42 11.10 -24.90 4.02
C THR A 42 11.04 -25.47 2.59
N LYS A 43 11.92 -26.44 2.28
CA LYS A 43 11.91 -27.11 0.96
C LYS A 43 10.58 -27.79 0.61
N GLY A 44 9.80 -28.21 1.61
CA GLY A 44 8.50 -28.86 1.42
C GLY A 44 7.31 -27.95 1.59
N SER A 45 7.52 -26.64 1.82
CA SER A 45 6.42 -25.70 1.99
C SER A 45 5.72 -25.40 0.67
N ASP A 46 4.39 -25.28 0.71
CA ASP A 46 3.62 -24.82 -0.42
C ASP A 46 3.78 -23.30 -0.63
N VAL A 47 3.50 -22.85 -1.84
CA VAL A 47 3.45 -21.43 -2.22
C VAL A 47 2.00 -21.03 -2.33
N ASP A 48 1.46 -20.49 -1.23
CA ASP A 48 0.06 -20.14 -1.11
C ASP A 48 -0.22 -18.78 -1.76
N ILE A 49 -1.10 -18.74 -2.77
CA ILE A 49 -1.45 -17.53 -3.51
C ILE A 49 -2.96 -17.33 -3.46
N PHE A 50 -3.41 -16.20 -2.90
CA PHE A 50 -4.81 -15.81 -2.92
C PHE A 50 -5.09 -14.84 -4.07
N ILE A 51 -6.10 -15.18 -4.90
CA ILE A 51 -6.55 -14.37 -6.02
C ILE A 51 -7.91 -13.78 -5.64
N ASP A 52 -7.88 -12.52 -5.16
CA ASP A 52 -9.09 -11.78 -4.77
C ASP A 52 -9.80 -11.26 -6.02
N ILE A 53 -11.07 -11.61 -6.18
CA ILE A 53 -11.90 -11.27 -7.33
C ILE A 53 -13.08 -10.39 -6.95
N TYR A 54 -13.58 -9.59 -7.91
CA TYR A 54 -14.76 -8.74 -7.69
C TYR A 54 -16.05 -9.54 -7.66
N LYS A 55 -16.15 -10.58 -8.51
CA LYS A 55 -17.33 -11.42 -8.63
C LYS A 55 -16.93 -12.87 -8.76
N GLU A 56 -17.68 -13.75 -8.10
CA GLU A 56 -17.54 -15.21 -8.25
C GLU A 56 -17.55 -15.60 -9.72
N ASP A 57 -16.56 -16.40 -10.12
CA ASP A 57 -16.35 -16.83 -11.51
C ASP A 57 -15.72 -18.24 -11.51
N ALA A 58 -16.59 -19.26 -11.51
CA ALA A 58 -16.15 -20.64 -11.50
C ALA A 58 -15.34 -21.04 -12.76
N PRO A 59 -15.65 -20.56 -13.97
CA PRO A 59 -14.79 -20.73 -15.15
C PRO A 59 -13.39 -20.14 -14.95
N LEU A 60 -13.28 -18.93 -14.42
CA LEU A 60 -11.99 -18.29 -14.12
C LEU A 60 -11.19 -19.11 -13.10
N ALA A 61 -11.82 -19.55 -12.02
CA ALA A 61 -11.17 -20.40 -11.01
C ALA A 61 -10.62 -21.68 -11.62
N LYS A 62 -11.42 -22.38 -12.45
CA LYS A 62 -10.98 -23.59 -13.16
C LYS A 62 -9.83 -23.29 -14.12
N LYS A 63 -9.85 -22.17 -14.82
CA LYS A 63 -8.77 -21.75 -15.72
C LYS A 63 -7.48 -21.46 -14.97
N ILE A 64 -7.54 -20.82 -13.80
CA ILE A 64 -6.38 -20.56 -12.96
C ILE A 64 -5.71 -21.85 -12.51
N TRP A 65 -6.48 -22.84 -12.06
CA TRP A 65 -5.96 -24.15 -11.69
C TRP A 65 -5.30 -24.87 -12.86
N ARG A 66 -5.93 -24.86 -14.03
CA ARG A 66 -5.33 -25.42 -15.25
C ARG A 66 -4.03 -24.68 -15.64
N THR A 67 -4.01 -23.37 -15.57
CA THR A 67 -2.80 -22.57 -15.86
C THR A 67 -1.66 -22.90 -14.91
N ARG A 68 -1.96 -23.22 -13.65
CA ARG A 68 -0.94 -23.67 -12.68
C ARG A 68 -0.32 -25.01 -13.14
N GLU A 69 -1.11 -25.96 -13.66
CA GLU A 69 -0.57 -27.21 -14.23
C GLU A 69 0.29 -26.93 -15.45
N GLU A 70 -0.19 -26.09 -16.38
CA GLU A 70 0.55 -25.67 -17.57
C GLU A 70 1.87 -24.97 -17.21
N PHE A 71 1.92 -24.20 -16.12
CA PHE A 71 3.15 -23.57 -15.65
C PHE A 71 4.20 -24.60 -15.22
N ASN A 72 3.82 -25.64 -14.48
CA ASN A 72 4.70 -26.71 -14.06
C ASN A 72 5.23 -27.54 -15.23
N ASP A 73 4.46 -27.61 -16.33
CA ASP A 73 4.86 -28.28 -17.57
C ASP A 73 5.64 -27.39 -18.53
N SER A 74 5.71 -26.08 -18.27
CA SER A 74 6.39 -25.13 -19.15
C SER A 74 7.90 -25.40 -19.25
N ILE A 75 8.46 -25.09 -20.41
CA ILE A 75 9.92 -25.17 -20.65
C ILE A 75 10.65 -24.29 -19.63
N PHE A 76 10.10 -23.10 -19.33
CA PHE A 76 10.70 -22.17 -18.39
C PHE A 76 10.79 -22.76 -16.98
N TRP A 77 9.72 -23.40 -16.47
CA TRP A 77 9.78 -24.06 -15.17
C TRP A 77 10.82 -25.19 -15.16
N LYS A 78 10.80 -26.05 -16.19
CA LYS A 78 11.70 -27.22 -16.30
C LYS A 78 13.17 -26.83 -16.46
N SER A 79 13.48 -25.75 -17.21
CA SER A 79 14.85 -25.33 -17.49
C SER A 79 15.41 -24.30 -16.52
N TYR A 80 14.57 -23.70 -15.68
CA TYR A 80 15.03 -22.68 -14.71
C TYR A 80 14.73 -23.12 -13.27
N TRP A 81 13.47 -23.08 -12.84
CA TRP A 81 13.12 -23.30 -11.44
C TRP A 81 13.49 -24.68 -10.90
N ARG A 82 13.24 -25.71 -11.69
CA ARG A 82 13.62 -27.08 -11.35
C ARG A 82 15.12 -27.25 -11.19
N LEU A 83 15.94 -26.58 -11.99
CA LEU A 83 17.41 -26.63 -11.88
C LEU A 83 17.92 -25.96 -10.61
N PHE A 84 17.23 -24.94 -10.12
CA PHE A 84 17.52 -24.33 -8.81
C PHE A 84 16.95 -25.11 -7.63
N GLY A 85 16.38 -26.29 -7.88
CA GLY A 85 15.84 -27.17 -6.83
C GLY A 85 14.51 -26.70 -6.26
N ILE A 86 13.80 -25.75 -6.93
CA ILE A 86 12.47 -25.34 -6.54
C ILE A 86 11.46 -26.31 -7.16
N GLN A 87 10.80 -27.07 -6.27
CA GLN A 87 9.74 -27.99 -6.60
C GLN A 87 8.50 -27.76 -5.71
N ASN A 88 8.48 -26.61 -5.06
CA ASN A 88 7.40 -26.19 -4.17
C ASN A 88 6.08 -26.08 -4.94
N GLU A 89 5.04 -26.67 -4.42
CA GLU A 89 3.73 -26.65 -5.06
C GLU A 89 3.10 -25.26 -4.92
N ILE A 90 2.62 -24.69 -6.05
CA ILE A 90 1.84 -23.46 -6.03
C ILE A 90 0.38 -23.83 -5.76
N LYS A 91 -0.22 -23.24 -4.73
CA LYS A 91 -1.62 -23.45 -4.33
C LYS A 91 -2.43 -22.18 -4.53
N PRO A 92 -3.06 -21.98 -5.70
CA PRO A 92 -3.93 -20.84 -5.93
C PRO A 92 -5.29 -21.06 -5.27
N ILE A 93 -5.73 -20.06 -4.50
CA ILE A 93 -7.07 -19.96 -3.92
C ILE A 93 -7.76 -18.77 -4.57
N VAL A 94 -8.96 -18.99 -5.15
CA VAL A 94 -9.71 -17.97 -5.86
C VAL A 94 -11.01 -17.68 -5.13
N GLY A 95 -11.29 -16.41 -4.86
CA GLY A 95 -12.54 -16.01 -4.19
C GLY A 95 -12.53 -14.55 -3.79
N GLN A 96 -13.59 -14.11 -3.14
CA GLN A 96 -13.68 -12.77 -2.55
C GLN A 96 -13.12 -12.82 -1.13
N LEU A 97 -12.00 -12.12 -0.89
CA LEU A 97 -11.24 -12.18 0.37
C LEU A 97 -12.09 -11.86 1.62
N GLU A 98 -13.15 -11.09 1.46
CA GLU A 98 -14.05 -10.71 2.57
C GLU A 98 -14.77 -11.89 3.20
N TYR A 99 -14.98 -12.99 2.47
CA TYR A 99 -15.62 -14.21 2.98
C TYR A 99 -14.65 -15.21 3.61
N TRP A 100 -13.34 -14.97 3.50
CA TRP A 100 -12.27 -15.87 3.97
C TRP A 100 -11.59 -15.31 5.24
N LYS A 101 -12.28 -15.32 6.37
CA LYS A 101 -11.85 -14.64 7.61
C LYS A 101 -10.44 -15.02 8.06
N ASP A 102 -10.12 -16.32 8.08
CA ASP A 102 -8.82 -16.81 8.56
C ASP A 102 -7.67 -16.43 7.60
N ILE A 103 -7.89 -16.61 6.30
CA ILE A 103 -6.93 -16.21 5.26
C ILE A 103 -6.75 -14.68 5.27
N LYS A 104 -7.82 -13.92 5.43
CA LYS A 104 -7.80 -12.46 5.52
C LYS A 104 -6.93 -11.98 6.67
N ALA A 105 -7.03 -12.60 7.84
CA ALA A 105 -6.18 -12.25 8.98
C ALA A 105 -4.69 -12.50 8.68
N SER A 106 -4.35 -13.63 8.09
CA SER A 106 -2.98 -13.96 7.67
C SER A 106 -2.44 -12.99 6.62
N ILE A 107 -3.27 -12.65 5.63
CA ILE A 107 -2.91 -11.70 4.55
C ILE A 107 -2.68 -10.29 5.13
N ILE A 108 -3.53 -9.82 6.03
CA ILE A 108 -3.36 -8.50 6.66
C ILE A 108 -2.05 -8.42 7.44
N ALA A 109 -1.66 -9.50 8.10
CA ALA A 109 -0.44 -9.52 8.92
C ALA A 109 0.84 -9.57 8.07
N ASN A 110 0.88 -10.41 7.02
CA ASN A 110 2.13 -10.76 6.33
C ASN A 110 1.99 -10.90 4.80
N GLY A 111 0.83 -10.59 4.22
CA GLY A 111 0.61 -10.80 2.78
C GLY A 111 1.50 -9.92 1.90
N ILE A 112 2.06 -10.51 0.85
CA ILE A 112 2.87 -9.82 -0.16
C ILE A 112 2.03 -9.68 -1.43
N THR A 113 1.74 -8.45 -1.86
CA THR A 113 1.01 -8.21 -3.10
C THR A 113 1.90 -8.51 -4.30
N LEU A 114 1.51 -9.49 -5.13
CA LEU A 114 2.19 -9.87 -6.36
C LEU A 114 1.62 -9.14 -7.58
N TYR A 115 0.30 -8.89 -7.58
CA TYR A 115 -0.41 -8.14 -8.61
C TYR A 115 -1.56 -7.35 -7.99
N GLY A 116 -1.76 -6.14 -8.45
CA GLY A 116 -2.91 -5.30 -8.07
C GLY A 116 -2.83 -3.96 -8.79
N LYS A 117 -3.98 -3.42 -9.16
CA LYS A 117 -4.02 -2.04 -9.63
C LYS A 117 -3.76 -1.14 -8.42
N TYR A 118 -2.83 -0.22 -8.55
CA TYR A 118 -2.68 0.83 -7.55
C TYR A 118 -3.99 1.62 -7.51
N SER A 119 -4.85 1.23 -6.59
CA SER A 119 -5.94 2.08 -6.16
C SER A 119 -5.43 2.75 -4.89
N ALA A 120 -5.14 4.03 -4.98
CA ALA A 120 -5.20 4.84 -3.78
C ALA A 120 -6.61 4.63 -3.23
N LYS A 121 -6.77 3.73 -2.26
CA LYS A 121 -8.04 3.63 -1.55
C LYS A 121 -8.27 4.99 -0.94
N ALA A 122 -9.18 5.74 -1.54
CA ALA A 122 -9.79 6.91 -0.94
C ALA A 122 -10.73 6.49 0.21
N SER A 123 -10.32 5.50 1.01
CA SER A 123 -11.02 5.06 2.22
C SER A 123 -10.15 5.31 3.43
N GLY A 124 -9.81 6.56 3.61
CA GLY A 124 -9.10 7.10 4.73
C GLY A 124 -8.49 8.42 4.29
N LYS A 125 -8.93 9.53 4.87
CA LYS A 125 -8.24 10.80 4.65
C LYS A 125 -6.87 10.67 5.29
N ASN A 126 -5.83 10.63 4.47
CA ASN A 126 -4.45 10.61 4.96
C ASN A 126 -4.04 12.01 5.38
N PHE A 127 -3.55 12.11 6.58
CA PHE A 127 -3.12 13.37 7.16
C PHE A 127 -1.67 13.29 7.61
N VAL A 128 -1.05 14.45 7.71
CA VAL A 128 0.27 14.61 8.32
C VAL A 128 0.13 15.53 9.54
N LEU A 129 0.61 15.04 10.66
CA LEU A 129 0.71 15.80 11.90
C LEU A 129 2.09 16.45 11.95
N PHE A 130 2.12 17.77 11.97
CA PHE A 130 3.32 18.55 12.26
C PHE A 130 3.27 19.01 13.71
N SER A 131 4.32 18.70 14.46
CA SER A 131 4.52 19.22 15.82
C SER A 131 5.89 19.83 15.96
N TRP A 132 6.00 20.87 16.77
CA TRP A 132 7.24 21.59 16.99
C TRP A 132 7.36 22.07 18.43
N GLU A 133 8.59 22.31 18.85
CA GLU A 133 8.88 22.85 20.16
C GLU A 133 8.73 24.40 20.23
N LYS A 134 9.00 24.97 21.38
CA LYS A 134 8.95 26.43 21.57
C LYS A 134 9.90 27.16 20.60
N ILE A 135 9.30 27.99 19.76
CA ILE A 135 10.04 28.73 18.73
C ILE A 135 10.70 29.98 19.34
N ARG A 136 11.97 30.10 19.07
CA ARG A 136 12.76 31.32 19.37
C ARG A 136 13.50 31.76 18.10
N PRO A 137 13.73 33.06 17.82
CA PRO A 137 13.17 34.23 18.54
C PRO A 137 11.66 34.40 18.29
N GLU A 138 11.02 35.25 19.08
CA GLU A 138 9.59 35.57 19.04
C GLU A 138 9.10 35.97 17.64
N SER A 139 9.91 36.70 16.89
CA SER A 139 9.60 37.13 15.53
C SER A 139 9.29 35.94 14.57
N ARG A 140 10.03 34.85 14.70
CA ARG A 140 9.74 33.60 13.89
C ARG A 140 8.43 32.97 14.30
N ARG A 141 8.11 32.94 15.58
CA ARG A 141 6.86 32.42 16.12
C ARG A 141 5.67 33.23 15.56
N VAL A 142 5.75 34.55 15.63
CA VAL A 142 4.72 35.47 15.13
C VAL A 142 4.56 35.29 13.61
N TRP A 143 5.66 35.24 12.86
CA TRP A 143 5.64 35.02 11.43
C TRP A 143 4.94 33.68 11.07
N LEU A 144 5.35 32.58 11.71
CA LEU A 144 4.75 31.27 11.45
C LEU A 144 3.25 31.26 11.81
N SER A 145 2.87 31.88 12.94
CA SER A 145 1.48 32.01 13.35
C SER A 145 0.63 32.71 12.29
N LYS A 146 1.10 33.84 11.75
CA LYS A 146 0.43 34.56 10.65
C LYS A 146 0.30 33.71 9.40
N VAL A 147 1.35 32.96 9.04
CA VAL A 147 1.34 32.07 7.86
C VAL A 147 0.37 30.90 8.04
N LEU A 148 0.35 30.27 9.20
CA LEU A 148 -0.51 29.12 9.45
C LEU A 148 -1.98 29.47 9.68
N TYR A 149 -2.23 30.51 10.48
CA TYR A 149 -3.58 30.83 10.97
C TYR A 149 -4.19 32.07 10.32
N GLY A 150 -3.40 32.81 9.54
CA GLY A 150 -3.85 34.08 8.97
C GLY A 150 -3.77 35.23 9.99
N TYR A 151 -4.21 36.42 9.54
CA TYR A 151 -4.24 37.61 10.37
C TYR A 151 -5.13 38.68 9.75
N ASN A 152 -5.60 39.61 10.57
CA ASN A 152 -6.31 40.79 10.13
C ASN A 152 -5.38 42.00 10.11
N TYR A 153 -5.40 42.77 9.04
CA TYR A 153 -4.63 44.01 8.92
C TYR A 153 -5.38 45.05 8.10
N ALA A 154 -5.49 46.28 8.61
CA ALA A 154 -6.19 47.40 7.95
C ALA A 154 -7.60 47.00 7.41
N GLY A 155 -8.41 46.28 8.20
CA GLY A 155 -9.75 45.85 7.83
C GLY A 155 -9.81 44.72 6.82
N LYS A 156 -8.65 44.17 6.38
CA LYS A 156 -8.57 43.00 5.47
C LYS A 156 -8.20 41.75 6.23
N ASN A 157 -8.91 40.65 5.91
CA ASN A 157 -8.63 39.33 6.46
C ASN A 157 -7.72 38.56 5.49
N TYR A 158 -6.57 38.14 5.97
CA TYR A 158 -5.60 37.31 5.27
C TYR A 158 -5.72 35.87 5.77
N LYS A 159 -6.26 34.98 4.92
CA LYS A 159 -6.43 33.55 5.27
C LYS A 159 -5.09 32.87 5.51
N GLY A 160 -5.04 32.05 6.54
CA GLY A 160 -3.88 31.20 6.83
C GLY A 160 -3.83 29.95 5.96
N MET A 161 -2.68 29.29 5.96
CA MET A 161 -2.51 28.05 5.21
C MET A 161 -3.48 26.95 5.68
N LEU A 162 -3.82 26.89 6.97
CA LEU A 162 -4.78 25.89 7.46
C LEU A 162 -6.15 26.05 6.82
N ASP A 163 -6.62 27.29 6.64
CA ASP A 163 -7.90 27.57 5.99
C ASP A 163 -7.84 27.24 4.49
N ILE A 164 -6.73 27.61 3.83
CA ILE A 164 -6.54 27.41 2.38
C ILE A 164 -6.47 25.90 2.03
N TYR A 165 -5.79 25.13 2.87
CA TYR A 165 -5.51 23.71 2.62
C TYR A 165 -6.34 22.73 3.47
N SER A 166 -7.44 23.21 4.07
CA SER A 166 -8.33 22.41 4.91
C SER A 166 -7.61 21.66 6.05
N GLY A 167 -6.56 22.28 6.60
CA GLY A 167 -5.85 21.78 7.77
C GLY A 167 -6.58 22.11 9.06
N LYS A 168 -6.18 21.47 10.16
CA LYS A 168 -6.76 21.69 11.49
C LYS A 168 -5.66 22.00 12.50
N LYS A 169 -5.90 22.99 13.35
CA LYS A 169 -5.09 23.23 14.54
C LYS A 169 -5.46 22.21 15.61
N ILE A 170 -4.49 21.44 16.08
CA ILE A 170 -4.69 20.43 17.15
C ILE A 170 -4.29 21.02 18.50
N SER A 171 -3.17 21.74 18.55
CA SER A 171 -2.71 22.47 19.74
C SER A 171 -1.88 23.68 19.36
N THR A 172 -1.32 24.38 20.33
CA THR A 172 -0.47 25.58 20.11
C THR A 172 0.70 25.30 19.17
N ASN A 173 1.30 24.10 19.27
CA ASN A 173 2.49 23.69 18.52
C ASN A 173 2.24 22.43 17.68
N CYS A 174 0.99 22.21 17.25
CA CYS A 174 0.63 21.03 16.51
C CYS A 174 -0.51 21.30 15.52
N VAL A 175 -0.33 20.91 14.27
CA VAL A 175 -1.33 21.01 13.20
C VAL A 175 -1.46 19.71 12.45
N LEU A 176 -2.68 19.41 12.03
CA LEU A 176 -3.03 18.26 11.19
C LEU A 176 -3.39 18.79 9.81
N ILE A 177 -2.76 18.28 8.77
CA ILE A 177 -2.98 18.73 7.39
C ILE A 177 -3.20 17.54 6.46
N PRO A 178 -4.00 17.70 5.37
CA PRO A 178 -4.08 16.70 4.32
C PRO A 178 -2.69 16.39 3.74
N ILE A 179 -2.42 15.13 3.43
CA ILE A 179 -1.10 14.68 2.94
C ILE A 179 -0.68 15.37 1.64
N GLU A 180 -1.65 15.74 0.80
CA GLU A 180 -1.42 16.43 -0.47
C GLU A 180 -0.75 17.79 -0.28
N SER A 181 -1.00 18.41 0.88
CA SER A 181 -0.48 19.74 1.22
C SER A 181 0.88 19.71 1.96
N TYR A 182 1.39 18.51 2.26
CA TYR A 182 2.61 18.27 3.02
C TYR A 182 3.79 19.14 2.57
N ARG A 183 4.09 19.15 1.25
CA ARG A 183 5.24 19.88 0.72
C ARG A 183 5.14 21.39 0.91
N ALA A 184 3.93 21.95 0.78
CA ALA A 184 3.69 23.38 0.97
C ALA A 184 3.97 23.81 2.40
N PHE A 185 3.50 23.04 3.39
CA PHE A 185 3.76 23.32 4.81
C PHE A 185 5.22 23.12 5.18
N LEU A 186 5.84 22.02 4.76
CA LEU A 186 7.26 21.75 5.02
C LEU A 186 8.17 22.88 4.50
N LYS A 187 7.86 23.43 3.31
CA LYS A 187 8.58 24.58 2.76
C LYS A 187 8.53 25.80 3.69
N LYS A 188 7.39 26.08 4.34
CA LYS A 188 7.23 27.22 5.26
C LYS A 188 7.99 26.99 6.57
N PHE A 189 7.95 25.79 7.13
CA PHE A 189 8.75 25.46 8.32
C PHE A 189 10.25 25.59 8.04
N ARG A 190 10.71 25.12 6.87
CA ARG A 190 12.13 25.30 6.46
C ARG A 190 12.52 26.76 6.26
N GLN A 191 11.65 27.58 5.65
CA GLN A 191 11.88 29.02 5.52
C GLN A 191 12.03 29.71 6.88
N ALA A 192 11.24 29.30 7.87
CA ALA A 192 11.33 29.82 9.23
C ALA A 192 12.51 29.23 10.03
N LYS A 193 13.25 28.26 9.47
CA LYS A 193 14.31 27.50 10.17
C LYS A 193 13.78 26.85 11.47
N ILE A 194 12.59 26.24 11.39
CA ILE A 194 11.93 25.55 12.50
C ILE A 194 12.01 24.06 12.27
N SER A 195 12.56 23.33 13.24
CA SER A 195 12.55 21.88 13.27
C SER A 195 11.14 21.39 13.61
N VAL A 196 10.65 20.42 12.84
CA VAL A 196 9.32 19.83 13.05
C VAL A 196 9.44 18.31 13.16
N LYS A 197 8.69 17.73 14.06
CA LYS A 197 8.42 16.31 14.12
C LYS A 197 7.21 16.02 13.23
N ILE A 198 7.32 15.00 12.38
CA ILE A 198 6.31 14.66 11.37
C ILE A 198 5.81 13.25 11.65
N SER A 199 4.49 13.09 11.71
CA SER A 199 3.83 11.80 11.89
C SER A 199 2.73 11.65 10.83
N HIS A 200 2.67 10.51 10.15
CA HIS A 200 1.64 10.20 9.18
C HIS A 200 0.45 9.55 9.91
N ILE A 201 -0.77 10.00 9.62
CA ILE A 201 -2.01 9.54 10.25
C ILE A 201 -2.98 9.15 9.13
N SER A 202 -3.44 7.92 9.14
CA SER A 202 -4.53 7.46 8.28
C SER A 202 -5.79 7.32 9.13
N LEU A 203 -6.83 8.07 8.80
CA LEU A 203 -8.15 7.88 9.38
C LEU A 203 -8.91 6.88 8.50
N LEU A 204 -9.26 5.75 9.07
CA LEU A 204 -10.06 4.70 8.44
C LEU A 204 -11.54 5.09 8.42
#